data_532f4420f48180ee79b356efff7823a5
#
_entry.id   532f4420f48180ee79b356efff7823a5
#
_cell.length_a   1.000
_cell.length_b   1.000
_cell.length_c   1.000
_cell.angle_alpha   90.00
_cell.angle_beta   90.00
_cell.angle_gamma   90.00
#
_symmetry.space_group_name_H-M   'P 1'
#
loop_
_entity.id
_entity.type
_entity.pdbx_description
1 polymer ?
#
loop_
_entity_poly.entity_id
_entity_poly.type
_entity_poly.pdbx_seq_one_letter_code
_entity_poly.pdbx_strand_id
1 'polypeptide(L)'
;LSHDEVVHGKRSLLDKMWGSYEEKFAELKLLYMFMYAHPGKKLLFMGGEFGQFVEWRFAQQLDWLLEDYPAHAKLHRFSADLNEFYRSNPSMYEIEREHGDWKGFKWLNAEDSANSVLSFIRIDAAENEKIAVVLNFTPVARTKYRIGVPEEGEYETVLSTNAKCYGGDGKGSRKLK
;
A
#
# COMPACT_ATOMS: atom_id res chain seq x y z
N LEU A 1 -10.03 7.13 2.85
CA LEU A 1 -10.77 7.31 1.60
C LEU A 1 -12.25 6.99 1.85
N SER A 2 -13.09 8.02 1.85
CA SER A 2 -14.53 7.92 2.13
C SER A 2 -15.35 7.78 0.83
N HIS A 3 -16.68 7.81 0.95
CA HIS A 3 -17.57 7.88 -0.22
C HIS A 3 -17.33 9.16 -1.04
N ASP A 4 -16.89 10.23 -0.41
CA ASP A 4 -16.70 11.52 -1.08
C ASP A 4 -15.68 11.48 -2.22
N GLU A 5 -14.74 10.55 -2.21
CA GLU A 5 -13.77 10.37 -3.27
C GLU A 5 -14.31 9.61 -4.48
N VAL A 6 -15.48 8.95 -4.36
CA VAL A 6 -16.00 8.02 -5.38
C VAL A 6 -17.45 8.28 -5.79
N VAL A 7 -17.91 9.53 -5.66
CA VAL A 7 -19.27 10.00 -6.00
C VAL A 7 -19.23 11.28 -6.84
N HIS A 8 -20.36 11.66 -7.39
CA HIS A 8 -20.60 12.94 -8.06
C HIS A 8 -19.64 13.25 -9.22
N GLY A 9 -19.39 12.26 -10.07
CA GLY A 9 -18.53 12.40 -11.25
C GLY A 9 -17.03 12.32 -10.96
N LYS A 10 -16.65 11.94 -9.74
CA LYS A 10 -15.26 11.81 -9.33
C LYS A 10 -14.63 10.46 -9.73
N ARG A 11 -15.38 9.55 -10.31
CA ARG A 11 -14.98 8.19 -10.69
C ARG A 11 -14.64 7.29 -9.49
N SER A 12 -14.45 5.98 -9.73
CA SER A 12 -13.93 5.08 -8.69
C SER A 12 -12.44 5.30 -8.42
N LEU A 13 -11.93 4.75 -7.33
CA LEU A 13 -10.49 4.82 -7.03
C LEU A 13 -9.67 4.16 -8.13
N LEU A 14 -10.09 2.97 -8.60
CA LEU A 14 -9.40 2.26 -9.67
C LEU A 14 -9.42 3.05 -10.99
N ASP A 15 -10.56 3.64 -11.35
CA ASP A 15 -10.66 4.39 -12.60
C ASP A 15 -9.85 5.68 -12.61
N LYS A 16 -9.55 6.25 -11.45
CA LYS A 16 -8.66 7.41 -11.31
C LYS A 16 -7.20 7.10 -11.59
N MET A 17 -6.78 5.85 -11.42
CA MET A 17 -5.39 5.44 -11.65
C MET A 17 -5.03 5.57 -13.13
N TRP A 18 -3.75 5.83 -13.39
CA TRP A 18 -3.21 6.05 -14.73
C TRP A 18 -2.78 4.76 -15.41
N GLY A 19 -2.57 4.84 -16.72
CA GLY A 19 -1.98 3.78 -17.52
C GLY A 19 -2.94 2.71 -18.00
N SER A 20 -2.39 1.56 -18.36
CA SER A 20 -3.13 0.37 -18.77
C SER A 20 -3.97 -0.21 -17.65
N TYR A 21 -4.81 -1.19 -17.97
CA TYR A 21 -5.61 -1.88 -16.97
C TYR A 21 -4.75 -2.47 -15.83
N GLU A 22 -3.65 -3.12 -16.17
CA GLU A 22 -2.72 -3.71 -15.21
C GLU A 22 -2.01 -2.64 -14.37
N GLU A 23 -1.61 -1.53 -14.99
CA GLU A 23 -0.96 -0.42 -14.29
C GLU A 23 -1.89 0.24 -13.28
N LYS A 24 -3.19 0.38 -13.60
CA LYS A 24 -4.18 0.89 -12.66
C LYS A 24 -4.24 0.05 -11.37
N PHE A 25 -4.20 -1.27 -11.47
CA PHE A 25 -4.16 -2.14 -10.29
C PHE A 25 -2.84 -2.05 -9.53
N ALA A 26 -1.73 -1.89 -10.22
CA ALA A 26 -0.43 -1.70 -9.57
C ALA A 26 -0.40 -0.39 -8.76
N GLU A 27 -0.89 0.69 -9.35
CA GLU A 27 -0.95 2.01 -8.73
C GLU A 27 -1.94 2.04 -7.55
N LEU A 28 -3.10 1.39 -7.69
CA LEU A 28 -4.08 1.29 -6.60
C LEU A 28 -3.54 0.51 -5.40
N LYS A 29 -2.82 -0.60 -5.64
CA LYS A 29 -2.13 -1.34 -4.57
C LYS A 29 -1.05 -0.50 -3.90
N LEU A 30 -0.32 0.31 -4.65
CA LEU A 30 0.67 1.25 -4.11
C LEU A 30 0.00 2.29 -3.20
N LEU A 31 -1.13 2.86 -3.63
CA LEU A 31 -1.93 3.79 -2.82
C LEU A 31 -2.39 3.13 -1.51
N TYR A 32 -2.89 1.89 -1.56
CA TYR A 32 -3.31 1.17 -0.36
C TYR A 32 -2.13 0.86 0.57
N MET A 33 -1.00 0.42 0.02
CA MET A 33 0.21 0.22 0.81
C MET A 33 0.64 1.51 1.51
N PHE A 34 0.67 2.64 0.80
CA PHE A 34 1.00 3.93 1.40
C PHE A 34 0.00 4.31 2.50
N MET A 35 -1.31 4.20 2.23
CA MET A 35 -2.36 4.53 3.20
C MET A 35 -2.25 3.68 4.47
N TYR A 36 -1.97 2.37 4.35
CA TYR A 36 -1.86 1.47 5.50
C TYR A 36 -0.56 1.66 6.27
N ALA A 37 0.54 1.92 5.58
CA ALA A 37 1.84 2.09 6.22
C ALA A 37 2.04 3.49 6.82
N HIS A 38 1.43 4.53 6.24
CA HIS A 38 1.49 5.89 6.80
C HIS A 38 0.70 5.97 8.12
N PRO A 39 1.15 6.75 9.14
CA PRO A 39 0.39 6.94 10.38
C PRO A 39 -1.03 7.45 10.15
N GLY A 40 -1.95 7.09 11.05
CA GLY A 40 -3.34 7.52 11.05
C GLY A 40 -4.33 6.38 10.88
N LYS A 41 -5.60 6.63 11.19
CA LYS A 41 -6.69 5.66 11.07
C LYS A 41 -6.92 5.27 9.61
N LYS A 42 -7.16 3.98 9.39
CA LYS A 42 -7.39 3.44 8.04
C LYS A 42 -8.87 3.54 7.69
N LEU A 43 -9.15 4.04 6.51
CA LEU A 43 -10.50 4.11 5.97
C LEU A 43 -10.47 3.79 4.47
N LEU A 44 -11.12 2.70 4.11
CA LEU A 44 -11.37 2.30 2.74
C LEU A 44 -12.87 2.13 2.56
N PHE A 45 -13.45 2.85 1.61
CA PHE A 45 -14.87 2.76 1.33
C PHE A 45 -15.19 1.48 0.54
N MET A 46 -16.38 0.91 0.79
CA MET A 46 -16.85 -0.36 0.20
C MET A 46 -16.67 -0.39 -1.33
N GLY A 47 -16.27 -1.54 -1.85
CA GLY A 47 -15.96 -1.75 -3.27
C GLY A 47 -14.52 -1.39 -3.64
N GLY A 48 -13.83 -0.58 -2.82
CA GLY A 48 -12.41 -0.29 -3.03
C GLY A 48 -11.54 -1.53 -2.88
N GLU A 49 -11.89 -2.43 -1.97
CA GLU A 49 -11.15 -3.66 -1.65
C GLU A 49 -10.98 -4.60 -2.83
N PHE A 50 -11.93 -4.65 -3.76
CA PHE A 50 -11.84 -5.42 -5.00
C PHE A 50 -11.74 -4.54 -6.26
N GLY A 51 -11.65 -3.21 -6.08
CA GLY A 51 -11.46 -2.27 -7.18
C GLY A 51 -12.69 -2.09 -8.05
N GLN A 52 -13.86 -1.82 -7.43
CA GLN A 52 -15.04 -1.46 -8.20
C GLN A 52 -14.69 -0.43 -9.27
N PHE A 53 -15.03 -0.71 -10.52
CA PHE A 53 -14.57 0.11 -11.64
C PHE A 53 -15.47 1.34 -11.85
N VAL A 54 -16.78 1.18 -11.65
CA VAL A 54 -17.71 2.30 -11.75
C VAL A 54 -17.78 3.09 -10.44
N GLU A 55 -18.14 4.35 -10.56
CA GLU A 55 -18.42 5.23 -9.43
C GLU A 55 -19.50 4.64 -8.53
N TRP A 56 -19.36 4.79 -7.22
CA TRP A 56 -20.35 4.27 -6.28
C TRP A 56 -21.72 4.95 -6.43
N ARG A 57 -22.78 4.13 -6.40
CA ARG A 57 -24.17 4.57 -6.49
C ARG A 57 -24.99 3.93 -5.39
N PHE A 58 -25.55 4.75 -4.50
CA PHE A 58 -26.32 4.27 -3.35
C PHE A 58 -27.56 3.43 -3.74
N ALA A 59 -28.13 3.64 -4.93
CA ALA A 59 -29.31 2.94 -5.43
C ALA A 59 -29.01 1.56 -6.05
N GLN A 60 -27.75 1.15 -6.10
CA GLN A 60 -27.30 -0.09 -6.74
C GLN A 60 -26.39 -0.86 -5.79
N GLN A 61 -26.41 -2.19 -5.92
CA GLN A 61 -25.39 -3.02 -5.27
C GLN A 61 -24.02 -2.78 -5.90
N LEU A 62 -22.97 -3.20 -5.19
CA LEU A 62 -21.61 -3.25 -5.73
C LEU A 62 -21.54 -4.26 -6.88
N ASP A 63 -20.59 -4.06 -7.79
CA ASP A 63 -20.40 -4.92 -8.97
C ASP A 63 -19.66 -6.22 -8.61
N TRP A 64 -20.27 -7.06 -7.78
CA TRP A 64 -19.66 -8.30 -7.28
C TRP A 64 -19.19 -9.25 -8.38
N LEU A 65 -19.75 -9.18 -9.57
CA LEU A 65 -19.29 -9.95 -10.72
C LEU A 65 -17.81 -9.66 -11.09
N LEU A 66 -17.24 -8.53 -10.65
CA LEU A 66 -15.83 -8.21 -10.87
C LEU A 66 -14.89 -9.20 -10.19
N GLU A 67 -15.32 -9.88 -9.13
CA GLU A 67 -14.55 -10.93 -8.47
C GLU A 67 -14.24 -12.13 -9.38
N ASP A 68 -14.99 -12.32 -10.44
CA ASP A 68 -14.72 -13.35 -11.46
C ASP A 68 -13.51 -13.00 -12.34
N TYR A 69 -13.08 -11.75 -12.32
CA TYR A 69 -11.93 -11.30 -13.11
C TYR A 69 -10.63 -11.35 -12.28
N PRO A 70 -9.56 -11.98 -12.81
CA PRO A 70 -8.34 -12.26 -12.05
C PRO A 70 -7.67 -11.02 -11.44
N ALA A 71 -7.75 -9.87 -12.06
CA ALA A 71 -7.12 -8.65 -11.52
C ALA A 71 -7.85 -8.15 -10.27
N HIS A 72 -9.18 -8.18 -10.27
CA HIS A 72 -10.02 -7.79 -9.14
C HIS A 72 -9.89 -8.79 -7.99
N ALA A 73 -9.99 -10.09 -8.25
CA ALA A 73 -9.78 -11.14 -7.24
C ALA A 73 -8.40 -11.04 -6.58
N LYS A 74 -7.35 -10.72 -7.35
CA LYS A 74 -5.99 -10.52 -6.81
C LYS A 74 -5.86 -9.23 -5.99
N LEU A 75 -6.55 -8.17 -6.37
CA LEU A 75 -6.61 -6.95 -5.56
C LEU A 75 -7.36 -7.21 -4.25
N HIS A 76 -8.47 -7.92 -4.29
CA HIS A 76 -9.23 -8.30 -3.09
C HIS A 76 -8.37 -9.13 -2.14
N ARG A 77 -7.66 -10.13 -2.67
CA ARG A 77 -6.69 -10.89 -1.88
C ARG A 77 -5.62 -9.98 -1.28
N PHE A 78 -5.04 -9.06 -2.06
CA PHE A 78 -4.07 -8.11 -1.55
C PHE A 78 -4.64 -7.26 -0.40
N SER A 79 -5.87 -6.78 -0.54
CA SER A 79 -6.55 -6.00 0.49
C SER A 79 -6.77 -6.79 1.78
N ALA A 80 -7.13 -8.07 1.66
CA ALA A 80 -7.27 -8.98 2.81
C ALA A 80 -5.92 -9.21 3.50
N ASP A 81 -4.89 -9.56 2.73
CA ASP A 81 -3.54 -9.81 3.25
C ASP A 81 -2.92 -8.54 3.87
N LEU A 82 -3.20 -7.36 3.31
CA LEU A 82 -2.77 -6.07 3.85
C LEU A 82 -3.47 -5.75 5.19
N ASN A 83 -4.76 -6.05 5.31
CA ASN A 83 -5.50 -5.93 6.57
C ASN A 83 -4.92 -6.85 7.66
N GLU A 84 -4.64 -8.10 7.30
CA GLU A 84 -4.03 -9.06 8.22
C GLU A 84 -2.62 -8.62 8.62
N PHE A 85 -1.81 -8.19 7.66
CA PHE A 85 -0.48 -7.64 7.92
C PHE A 85 -0.54 -6.45 8.89
N TYR A 86 -1.45 -5.51 8.68
CA TYR A 86 -1.64 -4.36 9.56
C TYR A 86 -1.99 -4.78 10.99
N ARG A 87 -2.89 -5.75 11.15
CA ARG A 87 -3.34 -6.23 12.47
C ARG A 87 -2.29 -7.04 13.21
N SER A 88 -1.46 -7.77 12.47
CA SER A 88 -0.46 -8.70 13.02
C SER A 88 0.87 -8.03 13.35
N ASN A 89 1.08 -6.77 12.92
CA ASN A 89 2.33 -6.06 13.14
C ASN A 89 2.09 -4.77 13.97
N PRO A 90 2.39 -4.80 15.28
CA PRO A 90 2.21 -3.68 16.19
C PRO A 90 2.83 -2.38 15.71
N SER A 91 4.00 -2.44 15.07
CA SER A 91 4.67 -1.27 14.48
C SER A 91 3.79 -0.47 13.52
N MET A 92 2.77 -1.09 12.93
CA MET A 92 1.87 -0.43 11.99
C MET A 92 0.83 0.47 12.66
N TYR A 93 0.53 0.29 13.96
CA TYR A 93 -0.58 0.99 14.60
C TYR A 93 -0.36 1.43 16.07
N GLU A 94 0.59 0.86 16.81
CA GLU A 94 0.69 1.11 18.27
C GLU A 94 1.06 2.54 18.62
N ILE A 95 2.07 3.10 17.96
CA ILE A 95 2.49 4.47 18.21
C ILE A 95 2.28 5.29 16.96
N GLU A 96 1.18 5.99 16.91
CA GLU A 96 0.96 6.96 15.85
C GLU A 96 1.47 8.34 16.28
N ARG A 97 1.24 8.73 17.56
CA ARG A 97 1.69 10.01 18.08
C ARG A 97 1.74 10.00 19.61
N GLU A 98 2.86 10.40 20.17
CA GLU A 98 3.02 10.60 21.61
C GLU A 98 3.58 12.00 21.89
N HIS A 99 2.91 12.78 22.75
CA HIS A 99 3.32 14.14 23.13
C HIS A 99 3.69 15.08 21.96
N GLY A 100 3.04 14.89 20.81
CA GLY A 100 3.32 15.69 19.62
C GLY A 100 4.34 15.09 18.65
N ASP A 101 5.07 14.07 19.05
CA ASP A 101 6.09 13.42 18.24
C ASP A 101 5.60 12.12 17.61
N TRP A 102 6.06 11.84 16.41
CA TRP A 102 5.78 10.61 15.67
C TRP A 102 6.83 9.53 16.01
N LYS A 103 6.82 9.00 17.23
CA LYS A 103 7.83 8.02 17.65
C LYS A 103 7.80 6.73 16.84
N GLY A 104 6.62 6.24 16.50
CA GLY A 104 6.43 5.04 15.69
C GLY A 104 6.64 5.22 14.18
N PHE A 105 7.08 6.40 13.75
CA PHE A 105 7.28 6.73 12.34
C PHE A 105 8.50 7.64 12.14
N LYS A 106 9.40 7.26 11.23
CA LYS A 106 10.54 8.10 10.83
C LYS A 106 10.77 8.00 9.33
N TRP A 107 10.96 9.12 8.67
CA TRP A 107 11.43 9.12 7.28
C TRP A 107 12.84 8.55 7.18
N LEU A 108 13.05 7.63 6.25
CA LEU A 108 14.40 7.20 5.83
C LEU A 108 14.87 8.08 4.67
N ASN A 109 14.01 8.30 3.68
CA ASN A 109 14.22 9.27 2.62
C ASN A 109 12.87 9.74 2.05
N ALA A 110 12.60 11.03 2.16
CA ALA A 110 11.41 11.68 1.60
C ALA A 110 11.74 12.61 0.41
N GLU A 111 13.01 12.73 0.03
CA GLU A 111 13.49 13.77 -0.90
C GLU A 111 13.98 13.21 -2.25
N ASP A 112 13.85 11.91 -2.50
CA ASP A 112 14.28 11.32 -3.78
C ASP A 112 13.25 11.53 -4.90
N SER A 113 13.05 12.79 -5.24
CA SER A 113 12.15 13.19 -6.33
C SER A 113 12.65 12.71 -7.70
N ALA A 114 13.97 12.60 -7.89
CA ALA A 114 14.57 12.14 -9.14
C ALA A 114 14.20 10.69 -9.49
N ASN A 115 14.01 9.85 -8.48
CA ASN A 115 13.55 8.48 -8.65
C ASN A 115 12.06 8.30 -8.35
N SER A 116 11.40 9.32 -7.79
CA SER A 116 10.03 9.25 -7.27
C SER A 116 9.84 8.09 -6.29
N VAL A 117 10.77 7.99 -5.34
CA VAL A 117 10.76 6.96 -4.30
C VAL A 117 10.66 7.61 -2.93
N LEU A 118 9.76 7.10 -2.10
CA LEU A 118 9.68 7.43 -0.68
C LEU A 118 10.07 6.22 0.15
N SER A 119 10.77 6.46 1.26
CA SER A 119 11.00 5.41 2.24
C SER A 119 10.91 5.94 3.66
N PHE A 120 10.35 5.11 4.54
CA PHE A 120 10.19 5.39 5.96
C PHE A 120 10.20 4.10 6.77
N ILE A 121 10.29 4.21 8.07
CA ILE A 121 10.26 3.08 8.98
C ILE A 121 9.09 3.22 9.96
N ARG A 122 8.44 2.10 10.24
CA ARG A 122 7.47 1.93 11.31
C ARG A 122 8.12 1.17 12.45
N ILE A 123 7.83 1.58 13.68
CA ILE A 123 8.45 1.04 14.90
C ILE A 123 7.34 0.83 15.92
N ASP A 124 7.33 -0.34 16.59
CA ASP A 124 6.40 -0.61 17.69
C ASP A 124 6.77 0.12 18.99
N ALA A 125 5.91 0.08 19.98
CA ALA A 125 6.09 0.78 21.25
C ALA A 125 7.30 0.28 22.04
N ALA A 126 7.64 -0.99 21.92
CA ALA A 126 8.76 -1.63 22.60
C ALA A 126 10.08 -1.53 21.81
N GLU A 127 10.04 -0.96 20.59
CA GLU A 127 11.18 -0.87 19.65
C GLU A 127 11.76 -2.23 19.21
N ASN A 128 10.98 -3.30 19.35
CA ASN A 128 11.39 -4.66 18.98
C ASN A 128 11.09 -4.98 17.51
N GLU A 129 10.02 -4.40 16.97
CA GLU A 129 9.60 -4.60 15.59
C GLU A 129 9.86 -3.33 14.77
N LYS A 130 10.57 -3.48 13.66
CA LYS A 130 10.87 -2.38 12.74
C LYS A 130 10.58 -2.81 11.31
N ILE A 131 9.69 -2.08 10.65
CA ILE A 131 9.28 -2.33 9.27
C ILE A 131 9.70 -1.16 8.39
N ALA A 132 10.67 -1.38 7.52
CA ALA A 132 11.05 -0.41 6.50
C ALA A 132 10.08 -0.51 5.30
N VAL A 133 9.49 0.60 4.94
CA VAL A 133 8.55 0.74 3.82
C VAL A 133 9.22 1.51 2.69
N VAL A 134 9.19 0.95 1.49
CA VAL A 134 9.76 1.56 0.28
C VAL A 134 8.69 1.62 -0.79
N LEU A 135 8.41 2.81 -1.30
CA LEU A 135 7.34 3.08 -2.27
C LEU A 135 7.94 3.70 -3.53
N ASN A 136 7.84 2.99 -4.64
CA ASN A 136 8.24 3.50 -5.96
C ASN A 136 6.99 3.97 -6.72
N PHE A 137 6.87 5.27 -6.94
CA PHE A 137 5.72 5.90 -7.59
C PHE A 137 5.85 5.96 -9.12
N THR A 138 6.74 5.16 -9.69
CA THR A 138 6.92 5.06 -11.15
C THR A 138 6.85 3.61 -11.61
N PRO A 139 6.47 3.34 -12.88
CA PRO A 139 6.52 2.00 -13.46
C PRO A 139 7.95 1.54 -13.77
N VAL A 140 8.96 2.37 -13.47
CA VAL A 140 10.37 2.08 -13.76
C VAL A 140 10.99 1.25 -12.65
N ALA A 141 11.48 0.06 -12.97
CA ALA A 141 12.18 -0.78 -12.01
C ALA A 141 13.52 -0.14 -11.60
N ARG A 142 13.72 0.04 -10.30
CA ARG A 142 14.93 0.61 -9.71
C ARG A 142 15.85 -0.52 -9.25
N THR A 143 16.69 -1.02 -10.14
CA THR A 143 17.64 -2.09 -9.81
C THR A 143 18.78 -1.55 -8.93
N LYS A 144 19.18 -2.35 -7.92
CA LYS A 144 20.25 -1.97 -6.96
C LYS A 144 19.96 -0.65 -6.22
N TYR A 145 18.69 -0.30 -6.06
CA TYR A 145 18.31 0.87 -5.27
C TYR A 145 18.72 0.66 -3.81
N ARG A 146 19.36 1.66 -3.21
CA ARG A 146 19.88 1.62 -1.84
C ARG A 146 19.00 2.48 -0.94
N ILE A 147 18.64 1.95 0.21
CA ILE A 147 18.01 2.69 1.30
C ILE A 147 18.90 2.66 2.53
N GLY A 148 18.94 3.75 3.28
CA GLY A 148 19.53 3.74 4.61
C GLY A 148 18.54 3.11 5.58
N VAL A 149 19.02 2.27 6.47
CA VAL A 149 18.27 1.68 7.58
C VAL A 149 18.97 1.98 8.90
N PRO A 150 18.25 2.11 10.02
CA PRO A 150 18.85 2.56 11.29
C PRO A 150 19.77 1.53 11.95
N GLU A 151 19.66 0.27 11.62
CA GLU A 151 20.38 -0.83 12.26
C GLU A 151 20.99 -1.76 11.22
N GLU A 152 22.17 -2.27 11.53
CA GLU A 152 22.80 -3.35 10.77
C GLU A 152 22.02 -4.65 11.01
N GLY A 153 21.83 -5.44 9.96
CA GLY A 153 21.17 -6.73 10.10
C GLY A 153 20.64 -7.28 8.78
N GLU A 154 19.99 -8.42 8.87
CA GLU A 154 19.30 -9.03 7.73
C GLU A 154 17.87 -8.48 7.66
N TYR A 155 17.47 -8.01 6.51
CA TYR A 155 16.13 -7.56 6.21
C TYR A 155 15.48 -8.51 5.20
N GLU A 156 14.22 -8.84 5.40
CA GLU A 156 13.47 -9.64 4.42
C GLU A 156 12.21 -8.91 3.96
N THR A 157 11.81 -9.17 2.72
CA THR A 157 10.55 -8.65 2.20
C THR A 157 9.39 -9.45 2.78
N VAL A 158 8.62 -8.84 3.66
CA VAL A 158 7.44 -9.47 4.29
C VAL A 158 6.16 -9.26 3.50
N LEU A 159 6.04 -8.14 2.78
CA LEU A 159 4.90 -7.85 1.90
C LEU A 159 5.37 -7.06 0.68
N SER A 160 4.88 -7.42 -0.50
CA SER A 160 5.19 -6.70 -1.74
C SER A 160 3.95 -6.60 -2.62
N THR A 161 3.59 -5.39 -3.04
CA THR A 161 2.51 -5.15 -4.00
C THR A 161 2.77 -5.79 -5.37
N ASN A 162 4.05 -6.09 -5.66
CA ASN A 162 4.50 -6.71 -6.91
C ASN A 162 4.60 -8.25 -6.83
N ALA A 163 4.13 -8.86 -5.75
CA ALA A 163 4.12 -10.32 -5.65
C ALA A 163 3.19 -10.96 -6.70
N LYS A 164 3.56 -12.14 -7.20
CA LYS A 164 2.79 -12.85 -8.23
C LYS A 164 1.36 -13.16 -7.81
N CYS A 165 1.15 -13.47 -6.53
CA CYS A 165 -0.19 -13.71 -5.99
C CYS A 165 -1.11 -12.48 -6.08
N TYR A 166 -0.56 -11.28 -6.19
CA TYR A 166 -1.29 -10.02 -6.37
C TYR A 166 -1.23 -9.47 -7.81
N GLY A 167 -0.79 -10.30 -8.76
CA GLY A 167 -0.73 -9.93 -10.18
C GLY A 167 0.53 -9.21 -10.63
N GLY A 168 1.52 -9.08 -9.76
CA GLY A 168 2.83 -8.56 -10.13
C GLY A 168 3.74 -9.59 -10.80
N ASP A 169 4.93 -9.18 -11.20
CA ASP A 169 5.94 -10.06 -11.82
C ASP A 169 6.83 -10.79 -10.81
N GLY A 170 6.69 -10.45 -9.53
CA GLY A 170 7.43 -11.05 -8.40
C GLY A 170 8.87 -10.57 -8.26
N LYS A 171 9.31 -9.59 -9.06
CA LYS A 171 10.64 -9.02 -8.91
C LYS A 171 10.72 -8.11 -7.68
N GLY A 172 11.87 -8.08 -7.03
CA GLY A 172 12.14 -7.22 -5.87
C GLY A 172 11.91 -7.89 -4.50
N SER A 173 11.27 -9.05 -4.44
CA SER A 173 11.12 -9.80 -3.17
C SER A 173 12.39 -10.60 -2.89
N ARG A 174 13.20 -10.18 -1.92
CA ARG A 174 14.48 -10.82 -1.56
C ARG A 174 14.76 -10.69 -0.07
N LYS A 175 15.60 -11.61 0.44
CA LYS A 175 16.38 -11.35 1.66
C LYS A 175 17.50 -10.37 1.31
N LEU A 176 17.58 -9.29 2.06
CA LEU A 176 18.60 -8.25 1.92
C LEU A 176 19.58 -8.42 3.10
N LYS A 177 20.86 -8.40 2.79
CA LYS A 177 21.94 -8.39 3.81
C LYS A 177 22.44 -6.98 3.98
#